data_ee7b970354b0689ae285087c14f3887b
#
_entry.id   ee7b970354b0689ae285087c14f3887b
#
_cell.length_a   1.000
_cell.length_b   1.000
_cell.length_c   1.000
_cell.angle_alpha   90.00
_cell.angle_beta   90.00
_cell.angle_gamma   90.00
#
_symmetry.space_group_name_H-M   'P 1'
#
loop_
_entity.id
_entity.type
_entity.pdbx_description
1 polymer ?
#
loop_
_entity_poly.entity_id
_entity_poly.type
_entity_poly.pdbx_seq_one_letter_code
_entity_poly.pdbx_strand_id
1 'polypeptide(L)'
;MKILLVNNMAPFVWGGAEELVENLQKQLILAGHQAERMRIPFQWEPAERIPSQMLMVRSLELYNVDRVIAFKFPAYLIRHSHKTLWLVHQYRQAYDLYDAGQSNIPKNDEGNALRSCIFNADNQNFSECRKIYTNSSVTRDRLLKYNNVNSTVLLPPINDDKLFFNASCEDYIFAGGRINRM
;
A
#
# COMPACT_ATOMS: atom_id res chain seq x y z
N MET A 1 15.96 -2.71 -17.18
CA MET A 1 15.73 -1.54 -16.29
C MET A 1 15.98 -1.96 -14.86
N LYS A 2 16.41 -1.04 -14.00
CA LYS A 2 16.56 -1.21 -12.56
C LYS A 2 15.29 -0.72 -11.87
N ILE A 3 14.54 -1.64 -11.29
CA ILE A 3 13.21 -1.37 -10.70
C ILE A 3 13.28 -1.62 -9.20
N LEU A 4 12.92 -0.63 -8.40
CA LEU A 4 12.84 -0.76 -6.96
C LEU A 4 11.37 -0.88 -6.53
N LEU A 5 11.06 -1.97 -5.81
CA LEU A 5 9.77 -2.23 -5.22
C LEU A 5 9.79 -1.76 -3.77
N VAL A 6 8.97 -0.75 -3.43
CA VAL A 6 9.01 -0.12 -2.11
C VAL A 6 7.73 -0.41 -1.34
N ASN A 7 7.86 -1.13 -0.22
CA ASN A 7 6.74 -1.47 0.66
C ASN A 7 7.11 -1.20 2.12
N ASN A 8 6.10 -0.95 2.96
CA ASN A 8 6.33 -0.95 4.40
C ASN A 8 6.39 -2.38 4.94
N MET A 9 6.92 -2.53 6.13
CA MET A 9 6.91 -3.79 6.86
C MET A 9 6.65 -3.59 8.35
N ALA A 10 5.97 -4.56 8.98
CA ALA A 10 6.13 -4.84 10.40
C ALA A 10 7.08 -6.03 10.52
N PRO A 11 8.10 -5.98 11.41
CA PRO A 11 9.02 -7.11 11.59
C PRO A 11 8.26 -8.40 11.91
N PHE A 12 8.69 -9.51 11.31
CA PHE A 12 8.13 -10.86 11.49
C PHE A 12 6.65 -11.02 11.06
N VAL A 13 6.04 -9.99 10.47
CA VAL A 13 4.68 -10.07 9.90
C VAL A 13 4.78 -10.24 8.40
N TRP A 14 4.06 -11.26 7.90
CA TRP A 14 3.93 -11.57 6.48
C TRP A 14 2.46 -11.68 6.10
N GLY A 15 2.10 -11.19 4.93
CA GLY A 15 0.73 -11.22 4.44
C GLY A 15 0.65 -10.97 2.94
N GLY A 16 -0.55 -10.86 2.41
CA GLY A 16 -0.80 -10.78 0.98
C GLY A 16 -0.11 -9.60 0.26
N ALA A 17 0.15 -8.50 0.94
CA ALA A 17 0.90 -7.39 0.34
C ALA A 17 2.39 -7.71 0.18
N GLU A 18 2.98 -8.42 1.12
CA GLU A 18 4.36 -8.88 1.09
C GLU A 18 4.54 -9.93 -0.01
N GLU A 19 3.59 -10.86 -0.14
CA GLU A 19 3.55 -11.85 -1.21
C GLU A 19 3.40 -11.21 -2.60
N LEU A 20 2.50 -10.24 -2.73
CA LEU A 20 2.32 -9.50 -3.98
C LEU A 20 3.64 -8.87 -4.45
N VAL A 21 4.36 -8.20 -3.54
CA VAL A 21 5.63 -7.55 -3.86
C VAL A 21 6.71 -8.57 -4.22
N GLU A 22 6.78 -9.69 -3.49
CA GLU A 22 7.73 -10.76 -3.79
C GLU A 22 7.48 -11.39 -5.15
N ASN A 23 6.24 -11.71 -5.45
CA ASN A 23 5.89 -12.33 -6.72
C ASN A 23 6.07 -11.37 -7.90
N LEU A 24 5.74 -10.08 -7.71
CA LEU A 24 6.04 -9.08 -8.72
C LEU A 24 7.55 -8.97 -8.98
N GLN A 25 8.38 -9.01 -7.94
CA GLN A 25 9.84 -9.04 -8.13
C GLN A 25 10.28 -10.22 -8.99
N LYS A 26 9.79 -11.43 -8.68
CA LYS A 26 10.10 -12.65 -9.45
C LYS A 26 9.72 -12.49 -10.92
N GLN A 27 8.51 -11.98 -11.20
CA GLN A 27 8.02 -11.77 -12.56
C GLN A 27 8.82 -10.71 -13.32
N LEU A 28 9.21 -9.61 -12.68
CA LEU A 28 10.05 -8.59 -13.29
C LEU A 28 11.45 -9.11 -13.65
N ILE A 29 12.03 -9.96 -12.79
CA ILE A 29 13.31 -10.61 -13.08
C ILE A 29 13.17 -11.57 -14.27
N LEU A 30 12.12 -12.38 -14.30
CA LEU A 30 11.81 -13.28 -15.43
C LEU A 30 11.57 -12.51 -16.73
N ALA A 31 11.03 -11.29 -16.66
CA ALA A 31 10.86 -10.39 -17.80
C ALA A 31 12.15 -9.65 -18.20
N GLY A 32 13.32 -10.00 -17.63
CA GLY A 32 14.63 -9.46 -17.99
C GLY A 32 14.96 -8.10 -17.33
N HIS A 33 14.28 -7.74 -16.23
CA HIS A 33 14.61 -6.54 -15.46
C HIS A 33 15.48 -6.88 -14.24
N GLN A 34 16.24 -5.90 -13.77
CA GLN A 34 16.85 -5.94 -12.45
C GLN A 34 15.82 -5.40 -11.45
N ALA A 35 15.38 -6.21 -10.52
CA ALA A 35 14.36 -5.81 -9.56
C ALA A 35 14.80 -6.12 -8.12
N GLU A 36 14.71 -5.12 -7.25
CA GLU A 36 15.00 -5.24 -5.83
C GLU A 36 13.82 -4.78 -4.98
N ARG A 37 13.79 -5.24 -3.72
CA ARG A 37 12.78 -4.86 -2.74
C ARG A 37 13.39 -4.01 -1.64
N MET A 38 12.78 -2.88 -1.37
CA MET A 38 13.04 -2.05 -0.20
C MET A 38 11.86 -2.16 0.77
N ARG A 39 12.14 -2.64 1.98
CA ARG A 39 11.14 -2.81 3.03
C ARG A 39 11.41 -1.79 4.13
N ILE A 40 10.49 -0.84 4.31
CA ILE A 40 10.61 0.26 5.26
C ILE A 40 9.85 -0.11 6.54
N PRO A 41 10.51 -0.24 7.70
CA PRO A 41 9.82 -0.46 8.96
C PRO A 41 8.78 0.63 9.22
N PHE A 42 7.58 0.24 9.62
CA PHE A 42 6.49 1.16 9.94
C PHE A 42 5.80 0.74 11.22
N GLN A 43 5.74 1.65 12.17
CA GLN A 43 5.03 1.52 13.43
C GLN A 43 3.80 2.44 13.40
N TRP A 44 2.61 1.85 13.41
CA TRP A 44 1.35 2.61 13.34
C TRP A 44 0.82 3.07 14.70
N GLU A 45 1.39 2.57 15.79
CA GLU A 45 1.10 2.97 17.16
C GLU A 45 2.38 3.25 17.94
N PRO A 46 2.41 4.34 18.74
CA PRO A 46 1.36 5.35 18.84
C PRO A 46 1.30 6.27 17.61
N ALA A 47 0.11 6.82 17.34
CA ALA A 47 -0.18 7.58 16.10
C ALA A 47 0.68 8.85 15.95
N GLU A 48 1.13 9.44 17.05
CA GLU A 48 1.98 10.64 17.11
C GLU A 48 3.35 10.42 16.42
N ARG A 49 3.77 9.17 16.24
CA ARG A 49 5.03 8.83 15.54
C ARG A 49 4.89 8.82 14.03
N ILE A 50 3.68 8.88 13.49
CA ILE A 50 3.44 8.78 12.05
C ILE A 50 4.10 9.92 11.27
N PRO A 51 4.00 11.21 11.66
CA PRO A 51 4.62 12.30 10.91
C PRO A 51 6.13 12.16 10.76
N SER A 52 6.85 11.75 11.81
CA SER A 52 8.29 11.53 11.75
C SER A 52 8.67 10.41 10.79
N GLN A 53 7.90 9.33 10.74
CA GLN A 53 8.11 8.23 9.81
C GLN A 53 7.78 8.63 8.36
N MET A 54 6.74 9.43 8.15
CA MET A 54 6.42 10.03 6.85
C MET A 54 7.57 10.90 6.36
N LEU A 55 8.11 11.77 7.22
CA LEU A 55 9.22 12.64 6.89
C LEU A 55 10.48 11.84 6.57
N MET A 56 10.79 10.80 7.36
CA MET A 56 11.90 9.90 7.10
C MET A 56 11.81 9.29 5.70
N VAL A 57 10.65 8.72 5.34
CA VAL A 57 10.47 8.14 4.00
C VAL A 57 10.58 9.19 2.90
N ARG A 58 10.02 10.38 3.15
CA ARG A 58 10.04 11.48 2.17
C ARG A 58 11.42 12.06 1.94
N SER A 59 12.34 11.94 2.91
CA SER A 59 13.72 12.40 2.82
C SER A 59 14.68 11.41 2.18
N LEU A 60 14.24 10.17 1.92
CA LEU A 60 15.08 9.18 1.24
C LEU A 60 15.33 9.60 -0.22
N GLU A 61 16.60 9.64 -0.59
CA GLU A 61 17.04 9.87 -1.96
C GLU A 61 17.47 8.56 -2.59
N LEU A 62 16.86 8.25 -3.74
CA LEU A 62 17.18 7.04 -4.49
C LEU A 62 18.13 7.37 -5.63
N TYR A 63 19.21 6.63 -5.73
CA TYR A 63 20.15 6.70 -6.84
C TYR A 63 20.25 5.33 -7.53
N ASN A 64 20.64 5.32 -8.79
CA ASN A 64 20.83 4.10 -9.58
C ASN A 64 19.55 3.26 -9.76
N VAL A 65 18.40 3.90 -9.76
CA VAL A 65 17.06 3.31 -9.94
C VAL A 65 16.37 3.98 -11.13
N ASP A 66 15.90 3.18 -12.09
CA ASP A 66 15.19 3.68 -13.27
C ASP A 66 13.69 3.92 -12.97
N ARG A 67 13.08 3.06 -12.16
CA ARG A 67 11.66 3.11 -11.79
C ARG A 67 11.43 2.68 -10.35
N VAL A 68 10.42 3.27 -9.74
CA VAL A 68 9.90 2.86 -8.43
C VAL A 68 8.47 2.36 -8.60
N ILE A 69 8.17 1.22 -7.98
CA ILE A 69 6.79 0.75 -7.77
C ILE A 69 6.55 0.70 -6.26
N ALA A 70 5.60 1.49 -5.79
CA ALA A 70 5.29 1.60 -4.36
C ALA A 70 3.89 1.06 -4.05
N PHE A 71 3.63 0.63 -2.80
CA PHE A 71 2.43 -0.16 -2.47
C PHE A 71 1.60 0.38 -1.31
N LYS A 72 2.18 0.57 -0.14
CA LYS A 72 1.46 0.91 1.11
C LYS A 72 2.01 2.17 1.75
N PHE A 73 1.15 2.82 2.55
CA PHE A 73 1.55 3.91 3.43
C PHE A 73 2.52 3.41 4.53
N PRO A 74 3.55 4.18 4.91
CA PRO A 74 4.03 5.43 4.30
C PRO A 74 5.05 5.22 3.19
N ALA A 75 5.40 3.97 2.84
CA ALA A 75 6.46 3.64 1.89
C ALA A 75 6.26 4.29 0.52
N TYR A 76 5.02 4.49 0.08
CA TYR A 76 4.75 5.15 -1.20
C TYR A 76 5.07 6.65 -1.19
N LEU A 77 5.30 7.27 -0.03
CA LEU A 77 5.68 8.69 0.05
C LEU A 77 7.09 8.95 -0.49
N ILE A 78 7.89 7.91 -0.72
CA ILE A 78 9.23 8.03 -1.30
C ILE A 78 9.20 8.80 -2.63
N ARG A 79 10.19 9.65 -2.86
CA ARG A 79 10.28 10.50 -4.06
C ARG A 79 10.98 9.76 -5.20
N HIS A 80 10.39 9.82 -6.39
CA HIS A 80 11.07 9.40 -7.62
C HIS A 80 10.34 9.92 -8.85
N SER A 81 11.07 10.39 -9.87
CA SER A 81 10.49 10.97 -11.10
C SER A 81 9.73 9.96 -11.97
N HIS A 82 10.02 8.67 -11.83
CA HIS A 82 9.35 7.57 -12.54
C HIS A 82 8.68 6.62 -11.56
N LYS A 83 7.82 7.17 -10.70
CA LYS A 83 7.07 6.41 -9.69
C LYS A 83 5.74 5.93 -10.24
N THR A 84 5.45 4.66 -10.06
CA THR A 84 4.14 4.02 -10.20
C THR A 84 3.66 3.59 -8.83
N LEU A 85 2.41 3.86 -8.51
CA LEU A 85 1.77 3.38 -7.28
C LEU A 85 0.84 2.21 -7.62
N TRP A 86 1.07 1.05 -7.01
CA TRP A 86 0.09 -0.03 -6.95
C TRP A 86 -0.48 -0.08 -5.54
N LEU A 87 -1.48 0.77 -5.31
CA LEU A 87 -2.04 1.04 -3.99
C LEU A 87 -2.79 -0.19 -3.46
N VAL A 88 -2.27 -0.77 -2.39
CA VAL A 88 -2.95 -1.82 -1.62
C VAL A 88 -4.00 -1.18 -0.70
N HIS A 89 -3.62 -0.18 0.06
CA HIS A 89 -4.51 0.71 0.83
C HIS A 89 -3.75 1.96 1.31
N GLN A 90 -4.50 3.05 1.51
CA GLN A 90 -4.06 4.22 2.28
C GLN A 90 -3.92 3.86 3.76
N TYR A 91 -3.49 4.80 4.60
CA TYR A 91 -3.57 4.63 6.05
C TYR A 91 -5.01 4.79 6.51
N ARG A 92 -5.76 3.70 6.48
CA ARG A 92 -7.22 3.66 6.70
C ARG A 92 -7.69 4.34 7.98
N GLN A 93 -6.81 4.38 9.00
CA GLN A 93 -7.09 5.09 10.25
C GLN A 93 -7.34 6.59 10.05
N ALA A 94 -6.77 7.21 9.01
CA ALA A 94 -7.04 8.60 8.66
C ALA A 94 -8.26 8.77 7.73
N TYR A 95 -8.81 7.70 7.16
CA TYR A 95 -9.85 7.71 6.15
C TYR A 95 -11.14 7.06 6.65
N ASP A 96 -11.50 5.91 6.08
CA ASP A 96 -12.75 5.21 6.33
C ASP A 96 -12.92 4.75 7.79
N LEU A 97 -11.86 4.33 8.46
CA LEU A 97 -11.93 3.95 9.88
C LEU A 97 -12.12 5.16 10.80
N TYR A 98 -11.55 6.32 10.44
CA TYR A 98 -11.80 7.56 11.18
C TYR A 98 -13.26 7.96 11.13
N ASP A 99 -13.84 7.94 9.93
CA ASP A 99 -15.25 8.29 9.74
C ASP A 99 -16.18 7.30 10.47
N ALA A 100 -15.82 6.01 10.48
CA ALA A 100 -16.54 4.96 11.18
C ALA A 100 -16.36 4.97 12.73
N GLY A 101 -15.50 5.84 13.27
CA GLY A 101 -15.21 5.88 14.71
C GLY A 101 -14.37 4.70 15.22
N GLN A 102 -13.65 4.03 14.32
CA GLN A 102 -12.80 2.85 14.59
C GLN A 102 -11.31 3.16 14.45
N SER A 103 -10.94 4.44 14.46
CA SER A 103 -9.56 4.89 14.28
C SER A 103 -8.78 4.92 15.59
N ASN A 104 -7.47 4.70 15.49
CA ASN A 104 -6.51 4.98 16.56
C ASN A 104 -6.11 6.48 16.61
N ILE A 105 -6.54 7.29 15.64
CA ILE A 105 -6.38 8.74 15.65
C ILE A 105 -7.52 9.33 16.47
N PRO A 106 -7.23 10.10 17.55
CA PRO A 106 -8.25 10.68 18.37
C PRO A 106 -9.07 11.76 17.65
N LYS A 107 -10.34 11.94 18.02
CA LYS A 107 -11.22 12.99 17.47
C LYS A 107 -11.08 14.28 18.29
N ASN A 108 -9.90 14.87 18.28
CA ASN A 108 -9.55 16.15 18.91
C ASN A 108 -8.70 16.98 17.95
N ASP A 109 -8.26 18.15 18.36
CA ASP A 109 -7.46 19.05 17.51
C ASP A 109 -6.15 18.43 17.04
N GLU A 110 -5.45 17.69 17.92
CA GLU A 110 -4.20 16.99 17.56
C GLU A 110 -4.45 15.89 16.52
N GLY A 111 -5.49 15.09 16.71
CA GLY A 111 -5.87 14.05 15.77
C GLY A 111 -6.33 14.61 14.42
N ASN A 112 -7.06 15.74 14.44
CA ASN A 112 -7.46 16.44 13.21
C ASN A 112 -6.23 17.00 12.47
N ALA A 113 -5.25 17.54 13.19
CA ALA A 113 -3.99 18.02 12.62
C ALA A 113 -3.18 16.86 12.01
N LEU A 114 -3.08 15.73 12.71
CA LEU A 114 -2.43 14.52 12.19
C LEU A 114 -3.13 14.01 10.93
N ARG A 115 -4.45 13.91 10.96
CA ARG A 115 -5.25 13.51 9.79
C ARG A 115 -4.99 14.42 8.59
N SER A 116 -5.00 15.72 8.80
CA SER A 116 -4.73 16.72 7.76
C SER A 116 -3.30 16.58 7.20
N CYS A 117 -2.31 16.32 8.06
CA CYS A 117 -0.95 16.05 7.65
C CYS A 117 -0.84 14.83 6.72
N ILE A 118 -1.53 13.72 7.07
CA ILE A 118 -1.57 12.52 6.26
C ILE A 118 -2.25 12.79 4.90
N PHE A 119 -3.40 13.45 4.90
CA PHE A 119 -4.12 13.81 3.67
C PHE A 119 -3.27 14.65 2.72
N ASN A 120 -2.60 15.67 3.24
CA ASN A 120 -1.74 16.55 2.46
C ASN A 120 -0.57 15.79 1.84
N ALA A 121 0.09 14.93 2.61
CA ALA A 121 1.19 14.11 2.14
C ALA A 121 0.73 13.10 1.07
N ASP A 122 -0.42 12.48 1.26
CA ASP A 122 -1.01 11.55 0.29
C ASP A 122 -1.39 12.25 -1.00
N ASN A 123 -2.09 13.39 -0.94
CA ASN A 123 -2.48 14.16 -2.12
C ASN A 123 -1.25 14.63 -2.92
N GLN A 124 -0.22 15.11 -2.23
CA GLN A 124 1.04 15.46 -2.87
C GLN A 124 1.68 14.23 -3.54
N ASN A 125 1.75 13.10 -2.83
CA ASN A 125 2.30 11.86 -3.37
C ASN A 125 1.55 11.37 -4.61
N PHE A 126 0.21 11.41 -4.59
CA PHE A 126 -0.60 10.95 -5.71
C PHE A 126 -0.39 11.81 -6.96
N SER A 127 -0.22 13.13 -6.80
CA SER A 127 0.10 14.03 -7.91
C SER A 127 1.49 13.79 -8.53
N GLU A 128 2.42 13.22 -7.77
CA GLU A 128 3.77 12.88 -8.23
C GLU A 128 3.86 11.52 -8.94
N CYS A 129 2.82 10.69 -8.84
CA CYS A 129 2.81 9.37 -9.46
C CYS A 129 2.51 9.47 -10.96
N ARG A 130 3.30 8.83 -11.80
CA ARG A 130 3.02 8.73 -13.24
C ARG A 130 1.80 7.89 -13.56
N LYS A 131 1.56 6.86 -12.75
CA LYS A 131 0.41 5.97 -12.85
C LYS A 131 0.01 5.47 -11.46
N ILE A 132 -1.30 5.33 -11.27
CA ILE A 132 -1.86 4.78 -10.04
C ILE A 132 -2.76 3.60 -10.40
N TYR A 133 -2.41 2.45 -9.84
CA TYR A 133 -3.22 1.25 -9.83
C TYR A 133 -3.75 0.99 -8.41
N THR A 134 -4.90 0.36 -8.32
CA THR A 134 -5.47 -0.11 -7.05
C THR A 134 -5.71 -1.60 -7.10
N ASN A 135 -5.50 -2.29 -5.99
CA ASN A 135 -5.66 -3.73 -5.90
C ASN A 135 -7.12 -4.21 -5.95
N SER A 136 -8.08 -3.31 -5.88
CA SER A 136 -9.52 -3.62 -5.94
C SER A 136 -10.35 -2.39 -6.29
N SER A 137 -11.60 -2.60 -6.68
CA SER A 137 -12.59 -1.53 -6.86
C SER A 137 -12.87 -0.78 -5.56
N VAL A 138 -12.89 -1.46 -4.42
CA VAL A 138 -13.08 -0.84 -3.09
C VAL A 138 -11.96 0.16 -2.78
N THR A 139 -10.71 -0.19 -3.09
CA THR A 139 -9.57 0.73 -2.90
C THR A 139 -9.64 1.90 -3.88
N ARG A 140 -10.04 1.67 -5.14
CA ARG A 140 -10.27 2.74 -6.14
C ARG A 140 -11.34 3.71 -5.66
N ASP A 141 -12.47 3.21 -5.21
CA ASP A 141 -13.61 4.03 -4.81
C ASP A 141 -13.29 4.86 -3.55
N ARG A 142 -12.49 4.28 -2.63
CA ARG A 142 -11.95 5.01 -1.48
C ARG A 142 -11.01 6.12 -1.91
N LEU A 143 -10.07 5.84 -2.82
CA LEU A 143 -9.14 6.83 -3.33
C LEU A 143 -9.87 7.98 -4.04
N LEU A 144 -10.88 7.66 -4.84
CA LEU A 144 -11.72 8.66 -5.49
C LEU A 144 -12.51 9.48 -4.47
N LYS A 145 -13.15 8.83 -3.49
CA LYS A 145 -13.97 9.49 -2.47
C LYS A 145 -13.18 10.51 -1.64
N TYR A 146 -11.99 10.13 -1.17
CA TYR A 146 -11.25 10.93 -0.19
C TYR A 146 -10.19 11.85 -0.80
N ASN A 147 -9.63 11.48 -1.92
CA ASN A 147 -8.52 12.22 -2.54
C ASN A 147 -8.86 12.76 -3.93
N ASN A 148 -10.05 12.47 -4.46
CA ASN A 148 -10.46 12.84 -5.82
C ASN A 148 -9.47 12.40 -6.90
N VAL A 149 -8.87 11.21 -6.73
CA VAL A 149 -7.85 10.65 -7.62
C VAL A 149 -8.40 9.43 -8.34
N ASN A 150 -8.33 9.46 -9.68
CA ASN A 150 -8.68 8.32 -10.52
C ASN A 150 -7.53 7.29 -10.55
N SER A 151 -7.89 6.02 -10.60
CA SER A 151 -6.94 4.91 -10.72
C SER A 151 -7.49 3.77 -11.56
N THR A 152 -6.59 2.93 -12.06
CA THR A 152 -6.95 1.70 -12.76
C THR A 152 -6.92 0.53 -11.79
N VAL A 153 -7.99 -0.26 -11.74
CA VAL A 153 -8.00 -1.49 -10.94
C VAL A 153 -7.08 -2.53 -11.59
N LEU A 154 -6.09 -2.99 -10.85
CA LEU A 154 -5.20 -4.07 -11.20
C LEU A 154 -5.23 -5.10 -10.06
N LEU A 155 -5.98 -6.16 -10.25
CA LEU A 155 -6.15 -7.19 -9.23
C LEU A 155 -4.82 -7.93 -9.00
N PRO A 156 -4.46 -8.24 -7.75
CA PRO A 156 -3.36 -9.14 -7.47
C PRO A 156 -3.61 -10.51 -8.14
N PRO A 157 -2.64 -11.04 -8.89
CA PRO A 157 -2.79 -12.38 -9.47
C PRO A 157 -2.74 -13.45 -8.39
N ILE A 158 -3.30 -14.61 -8.70
CA ILE A 158 -3.14 -15.81 -7.87
C ILE A 158 -1.71 -16.33 -8.05
N ASN A 159 -1.03 -16.61 -6.94
CA ASN A 159 0.39 -17.03 -6.97
C ASN A 159 0.57 -18.47 -7.45
N ASP A 160 -0.36 -19.35 -7.09
CA ASP A 160 -0.30 -20.78 -7.37
C ASP A 160 -1.57 -21.23 -8.12
N ASP A 161 -1.75 -20.70 -9.33
CA ASP A 161 -2.93 -20.97 -10.16
C ASP A 161 -3.17 -22.48 -10.41
N LYS A 162 -2.10 -23.28 -10.41
CA LYS A 162 -2.17 -24.74 -10.57
C LYS A 162 -2.76 -25.47 -9.36
N LEU A 163 -2.80 -24.85 -8.19
CA LEU A 163 -3.41 -25.40 -6.98
C LEU A 163 -4.92 -25.19 -6.93
N PHE A 164 -5.43 -24.23 -7.72
CA PHE A 164 -6.85 -23.88 -7.73
C PHE A 164 -7.53 -24.52 -8.93
N PHE A 165 -8.45 -25.40 -8.66
CA PHE A 165 -9.27 -26.05 -9.70
C PHE A 165 -10.73 -26.11 -9.25
N ASN A 166 -11.63 -26.17 -10.23
CA ASN A 166 -13.05 -26.34 -9.96
C ASN A 166 -13.35 -27.83 -9.75
N ALA A 167 -13.94 -28.16 -8.61
CA ALA A 167 -14.36 -29.52 -8.27
C ALA A 167 -15.87 -29.56 -7.99
N SER A 168 -16.38 -30.68 -7.50
CA SER A 168 -17.77 -30.81 -7.03
C SER A 168 -18.07 -29.81 -5.91
N CYS A 169 -19.30 -29.28 -5.89
CA CYS A 169 -19.78 -28.50 -4.76
C CYS A 169 -20.04 -29.41 -3.56
N GLU A 170 -19.50 -29.04 -2.42
CA GLU A 170 -19.74 -29.68 -1.14
C GLU A 170 -20.74 -28.84 -0.31
N ASP A 171 -21.36 -29.45 0.67
CA ASP A 171 -22.44 -28.84 1.45
C ASP A 171 -21.93 -27.99 2.62
N TYR A 172 -20.93 -27.11 2.35
CA TYR A 172 -20.38 -26.18 3.34
C TYR A 172 -19.99 -24.83 2.70
N ILE A 173 -19.90 -23.80 3.55
CA ILE A 173 -19.36 -22.50 3.17
C ILE A 173 -17.94 -22.37 3.74
N PHE A 174 -16.95 -22.25 2.85
CA PHE A 174 -15.59 -21.98 3.24
C PHE A 174 -15.35 -20.49 3.44
N ALA A 175 -14.83 -20.10 4.61
CA ALA A 175 -14.39 -18.75 4.91
C ALA A 175 -12.94 -18.78 5.44
N GLY A 176 -11.99 -18.41 4.58
CA GLY A 176 -10.59 -18.34 4.93
C GLY A 176 -10.15 -16.90 5.17
N GLY A 177 -9.43 -16.63 6.26
CA GLY A 177 -8.90 -15.30 6.55
C GLY A 177 -8.38 -15.15 7.98
N ARG A 178 -7.72 -14.00 8.23
CA ARG A 178 -7.36 -13.63 9.60
C ARG A 178 -8.59 -13.10 10.32
N ILE A 179 -8.92 -13.68 11.48
CA ILE A 179 -9.95 -13.13 12.35
C ILE A 179 -9.33 -11.92 13.07
N ASN A 180 -9.84 -10.72 12.78
CA ASN A 180 -9.39 -9.49 13.38
C ASN A 180 -10.60 -8.61 13.74
N ARG A 181 -10.47 -7.83 14.81
CA ARG A 181 -11.47 -6.81 15.18
C ARG A 181 -11.27 -5.54 14.33
N MET A 182 -11.39 -5.63 13.03
CA MET A 182 -11.39 -4.43 12.18
C MET A 182 -12.76 -4.22 11.57
#